data_e745e53796ac957675d9dcaa137029d6
#
_entry.id   e745e53796ac957675d9dcaa137029d6
#
_cell.length_a   1.000
_cell.length_b   1.000
_cell.length_c   1.000
_cell.angle_alpha   90.00
_cell.angle_beta   90.00
_cell.angle_gamma   90.00
#
_symmetry.space_group_name_H-M   'P 1'
#
loop_
_entity.id
_entity.type
_entity.pdbx_description
1 polymer ?
#
loop_
_entity_poly.entity_id
_entity_poly.type
_entity_poly.pdbx_seq_one_letter_code
_entity_poly.pdbx_strand_id
1 'polypeptide(L)'
;GLLTPHASREMGGLALSHVAKAIVFEEAGYSPLGPVALNIHAPDEGNIHLMDVVATEAQKDRWLRPLVQGHARSCFAMTEPAPGSGSDPSMLRTTATRDGDDYLINGRKWLITGAEGADFGIVMARMEDGTATMFLTDMKRDGIIHERQLDSLDSCFTGGHGQLRFDNLRIPASDVLGEIGKGFRYAQVRLAPARLTHCMRWLGAARRAHDIACDYARTRDAFGKPLGEHQGVGFMLADNMMDLHVVRLAVWHCAWVLDQGRRANVDSSMAKVISAEALWRVVDRCVQVLGGRGVTGDTVVERIFRDIRPFRIYDGPSEVHRMSLAKKLLDQRLEAR
;
A
#
# COMPACT_ATOMS: atom_id res chain seq x y z
N GLY A 1 3.04 14.25 -17.86
CA GLY A 1 1.85 13.70 -17.30
C GLY A 1 1.78 12.20 -17.07
N LEU A 2 2.72 11.36 -17.62
CA LEU A 2 2.68 9.91 -17.32
C LEU A 2 3.31 9.58 -15.96
N LEU A 3 4.27 10.35 -15.51
CA LEU A 3 4.76 10.25 -14.15
C LEU A 3 3.70 10.81 -13.19
N THR A 4 3.36 10.06 -12.14
CA THR A 4 2.36 10.44 -11.14
C THR A 4 0.97 10.77 -11.75
N PRO A 5 0.39 9.88 -12.58
CA PRO A 5 -0.81 10.19 -13.35
C PRO A 5 -2.06 10.44 -12.49
N HIS A 6 -2.02 10.01 -11.23
CA HIS A 6 -3.10 10.18 -10.26
C HIS A 6 -3.09 11.53 -9.55
N ALA A 7 -1.99 12.28 -9.60
CA ALA A 7 -1.90 13.61 -9.01
C ALA A 7 -2.80 14.62 -9.76
N SER A 8 -3.12 15.74 -9.11
CA SER A 8 -3.90 16.80 -9.71
C SER A 8 -3.20 17.41 -10.94
N ARG A 9 -3.97 18.02 -11.82
CA ARG A 9 -3.42 18.72 -13.02
C ARG A 9 -2.52 19.88 -12.62
N GLU A 10 -2.86 20.55 -11.53
CA GLU A 10 -2.06 21.65 -10.96
C GLU A 10 -0.66 21.20 -10.56
N MET A 11 -0.55 19.96 -10.03
CA MET A 11 0.72 19.34 -9.67
C MET A 11 1.44 18.67 -10.87
N GLY A 12 0.84 18.69 -12.08
CA GLY A 12 1.43 18.10 -13.28
C GLY A 12 0.97 16.68 -13.58
N GLY A 13 0.02 16.13 -12.82
CA GLY A 13 -0.62 14.83 -13.08
C GLY A 13 -1.73 14.89 -14.11
N LEU A 14 -2.44 13.79 -14.28
CA LEU A 14 -3.59 13.67 -15.19
C LEU A 14 -4.94 13.78 -14.47
N ALA A 15 -4.95 13.85 -13.13
CA ALA A 15 -6.15 13.82 -12.30
C ALA A 15 -7.08 12.65 -12.66
N LEU A 16 -6.52 11.45 -12.77
CA LEU A 16 -7.28 10.26 -13.15
C LEU A 16 -8.42 9.99 -12.16
N SER A 17 -9.61 9.70 -12.67
CA SER A 17 -10.70 9.14 -11.87
C SER A 17 -10.30 7.81 -11.23
N HIS A 18 -11.03 7.35 -10.23
CA HIS A 18 -10.70 6.06 -9.58
C HIS A 18 -10.85 4.89 -10.54
N VAL A 19 -11.82 4.90 -11.44
CA VAL A 19 -11.97 3.87 -12.49
C VAL A 19 -10.80 3.92 -13.46
N ALA A 20 -10.38 5.11 -13.90
CA ALA A 20 -9.21 5.25 -14.76
C ALA A 20 -7.91 4.78 -14.05
N LYS A 21 -7.76 5.08 -12.75
CA LYS A 21 -6.66 4.53 -11.92
C LYS A 21 -6.70 3.01 -11.90
N ALA A 22 -7.90 2.39 -11.77
CA ALA A 22 -8.02 0.94 -11.72
C ALA A 22 -7.46 0.27 -12.97
N ILE A 23 -7.66 0.86 -14.15
CA ILE A 23 -7.11 0.35 -15.41
C ILE A 23 -5.60 0.59 -15.49
N VAL A 24 -5.17 1.85 -15.29
CA VAL A 24 -3.75 2.23 -15.45
C VAL A 24 -2.85 1.51 -14.42
N PHE A 25 -3.31 1.36 -13.17
CA PHE A 25 -2.51 0.74 -12.11
C PHE A 25 -2.47 -0.77 -12.24
N GLU A 26 -3.52 -1.41 -12.77
CA GLU A 26 -3.47 -2.83 -13.13
C GLU A 26 -2.44 -3.07 -14.23
N GLU A 27 -2.47 -2.28 -15.32
CA GLU A 27 -1.50 -2.41 -16.40
C GLU A 27 -0.06 -2.13 -15.94
N ALA A 28 0.15 -1.09 -15.15
CA ALA A 28 1.46 -0.82 -14.55
C ALA A 28 1.93 -1.95 -13.64
N GLY A 29 1.02 -2.51 -12.82
CA GLY A 29 1.31 -3.64 -11.91
C GLY A 29 1.72 -4.93 -12.62
N TYR A 30 1.41 -5.07 -13.90
CA TYR A 30 1.87 -6.20 -14.72
C TYR A 30 3.39 -6.28 -14.83
N SER A 31 4.09 -5.17 -14.71
CA SER A 31 5.55 -5.12 -14.61
C SER A 31 6.00 -4.80 -13.18
N PRO A 32 6.99 -5.51 -12.61
CA PRO A 32 7.58 -5.15 -11.32
C PRO A 32 8.13 -3.72 -11.26
N LEU A 33 8.52 -3.16 -12.41
CA LEU A 33 9.04 -1.80 -12.52
C LEU A 33 7.94 -0.75 -12.78
N GLY A 34 6.76 -1.17 -13.25
CA GLY A 34 5.69 -0.26 -13.65
C GLY A 34 5.22 0.69 -12.55
N PRO A 35 4.95 0.20 -11.32
CA PRO A 35 4.55 1.07 -10.23
C PRO A 35 5.59 2.13 -9.87
N VAL A 36 6.88 1.80 -9.95
CA VAL A 36 7.98 2.75 -9.71
C VAL A 36 8.11 3.74 -10.86
N ALA A 37 8.05 3.25 -12.10
CA ALA A 37 8.18 4.09 -13.30
C ALA A 37 7.08 5.15 -13.43
N LEU A 38 5.89 4.85 -12.94
CA LEU A 38 4.76 5.78 -12.93
C LEU A 38 4.60 6.54 -11.60
N ASN A 39 5.50 6.36 -10.63
CA ASN A 39 5.42 6.94 -9.29
C ASN A 39 4.07 6.66 -8.59
N ILE A 40 3.57 5.42 -8.74
CA ILE A 40 2.31 4.95 -8.16
C ILE A 40 2.52 3.84 -7.11
N HIS A 41 3.76 3.63 -6.67
CA HIS A 41 4.08 2.63 -5.66
C HIS A 41 3.87 3.18 -4.24
N ALA A 42 3.75 2.28 -3.27
CA ALA A 42 3.73 2.66 -1.86
C ALA A 42 5.16 2.98 -1.37
N PRO A 43 5.33 3.94 -0.46
CA PRO A 43 4.29 4.70 0.22
C PRO A 43 3.88 6.00 -0.49
N ASP A 44 4.61 6.41 -1.54
CA ASP A 44 4.53 7.73 -2.17
C ASP A 44 3.12 8.04 -2.69
N GLU A 45 2.46 7.07 -3.35
CA GLU A 45 1.10 7.28 -3.87
C GLU A 45 0.11 7.71 -2.79
N GLY A 46 0.12 7.02 -1.63
CA GLY A 46 -0.76 7.37 -0.51
C GLY A 46 -0.37 8.68 0.16
N ASN A 47 0.93 8.99 0.24
CA ASN A 47 1.43 10.24 0.80
C ASN A 47 1.09 11.43 -0.11
N ILE A 48 1.17 11.28 -1.43
CA ILE A 48 0.73 12.29 -2.40
C ILE A 48 -0.73 12.63 -2.18
N HIS A 49 -1.61 11.63 -2.10
CA HIS A 49 -3.03 11.86 -1.86
C HIS A 49 -3.29 12.57 -0.53
N LEU A 50 -2.66 12.10 0.56
CA LEU A 50 -2.81 12.71 1.87
C LEU A 50 -2.41 14.18 1.86
N MET A 51 -1.23 14.49 1.32
CA MET A 51 -0.69 15.85 1.32
C MET A 51 -1.48 16.77 0.38
N ASP A 52 -1.98 16.28 -0.74
CA ASP A 52 -2.83 17.08 -1.63
C ASP A 52 -4.10 17.57 -0.92
N VAL A 53 -4.67 16.75 -0.03
CA VAL A 53 -5.89 17.06 0.74
C VAL A 53 -5.63 17.89 2.00
N VAL A 54 -4.50 17.66 2.69
CA VAL A 54 -4.33 18.12 4.09
C VAL A 54 -3.24 19.19 4.23
N ALA A 55 -2.21 19.19 3.38
CA ALA A 55 -1.07 20.06 3.51
C ALA A 55 -1.40 21.52 3.16
N THR A 56 -0.72 22.45 3.85
CA THR A 56 -0.73 23.87 3.47
C THR A 56 0.00 24.08 2.15
N GLU A 57 -0.23 25.21 1.47
CA GLU A 57 0.46 25.51 0.20
C GLU A 57 2.00 25.53 0.37
N ALA A 58 2.51 26.08 1.45
CA ALA A 58 3.95 26.07 1.75
C ALA A 58 4.49 24.64 1.92
N GLN A 59 3.72 23.74 2.57
CA GLN A 59 4.08 22.35 2.71
C GLN A 59 3.99 21.60 1.37
N LYS A 60 2.98 21.92 0.53
CA LYS A 60 2.86 21.36 -0.82
C LYS A 60 4.06 21.75 -1.69
N ASP A 61 4.46 23.01 -1.67
CA ASP A 61 5.62 23.47 -2.44
C ASP A 61 6.93 22.81 -1.97
N ARG A 62 7.10 22.67 -0.66
CA ARG A 62 8.33 22.10 -0.09
C ARG A 62 8.42 20.57 -0.24
N TRP A 63 7.32 19.83 -0.06
CA TRP A 63 7.32 18.40 0.10
C TRP A 63 6.55 17.66 -1.02
N LEU A 64 5.34 18.12 -1.35
CA LEU A 64 4.46 17.42 -2.29
C LEU A 64 4.94 17.61 -3.73
N ARG A 65 5.26 18.83 -4.15
CA ARG A 65 5.66 19.10 -5.54
C ARG A 65 6.90 18.30 -5.96
N PRO A 66 8.01 18.27 -5.18
CA PRO A 66 9.15 17.42 -5.50
C PRO A 66 8.79 15.92 -5.55
N LEU A 67 7.91 15.45 -4.67
CA LEU A 67 7.44 14.06 -4.64
C LEU A 67 6.66 13.71 -5.91
N VAL A 68 5.72 14.56 -6.34
CA VAL A 68 4.95 14.38 -7.57
C VAL A 68 5.83 14.40 -8.82
N GLN A 69 6.86 15.24 -8.82
CA GLN A 69 7.84 15.33 -9.91
C GLN A 69 8.87 14.19 -9.93
N GLY A 70 8.84 13.31 -8.92
CA GLY A 70 9.80 12.19 -8.80
C GLY A 70 11.22 12.62 -8.41
N HIS A 71 11.39 13.85 -7.92
CA HIS A 71 12.66 14.40 -7.42
C HIS A 71 12.91 14.06 -5.96
N ALA A 72 11.89 13.62 -5.24
CA ALA A 72 11.96 13.20 -3.84
C ALA A 72 11.23 11.88 -3.64
N ARG A 73 11.57 11.18 -2.56
CA ARG A 73 10.88 10.00 -2.05
C ARG A 73 10.41 10.27 -0.63
N SER A 74 9.36 9.56 -0.23
CA SER A 74 8.80 9.71 1.11
C SER A 74 8.63 8.39 1.84
N CYS A 75 8.44 8.47 3.16
CA CYS A 75 7.99 7.34 3.96
C CYS A 75 6.81 7.75 4.86
N PHE A 76 6.09 6.74 5.36
CA PHE A 76 4.98 6.93 6.30
C PHE A 76 5.23 6.15 7.59
N ALA A 77 5.67 6.85 8.63
CA ALA A 77 6.10 6.28 9.88
C ALA A 77 4.96 6.22 10.91
N MET A 78 4.07 5.21 10.74
CA MET A 78 2.93 4.97 11.64
C MET A 78 3.13 3.74 12.51
N THR A 79 3.42 2.58 11.92
CA THR A 79 3.52 1.29 12.59
C THR A 79 4.70 1.23 13.55
N GLU A 80 4.53 0.57 14.69
CA GLU A 80 5.52 0.44 15.76
C GLU A 80 5.80 -1.03 16.10
N PRO A 81 7.00 -1.37 16.57
CA PRO A 81 7.23 -2.70 17.12
C PRO A 81 6.44 -2.90 18.42
N ALA A 82 6.15 -4.14 18.77
CA ALA A 82 5.50 -4.46 20.04
C ALA A 82 6.26 -3.85 21.23
N PRO A 83 5.53 -3.32 22.22
CA PRO A 83 4.10 -3.33 22.43
C PRO A 83 3.36 -2.08 21.86
N GLY A 84 3.92 -1.43 20.85
CA GLY A 84 3.33 -0.26 20.18
C GLY A 84 2.25 -0.61 19.15
N SER A 85 1.86 0.39 18.33
CA SER A 85 0.78 0.28 17.36
C SER A 85 1.15 -0.62 16.17
N GLY A 86 0.41 -1.72 16.03
CA GLY A 86 0.39 -2.54 14.82
C GLY A 86 -0.93 -2.35 14.08
N SER A 87 -1.76 -3.41 14.07
CA SER A 87 -3.12 -3.38 13.53
C SER A 87 -4.09 -2.53 14.35
N ASP A 88 -3.79 -2.33 15.63
CA ASP A 88 -4.53 -1.43 16.53
C ASP A 88 -3.78 -0.10 16.66
N PRO A 89 -4.26 0.97 16.01
CA PRO A 89 -3.60 2.27 16.06
C PRO A 89 -3.73 2.96 17.43
N SER A 90 -4.66 2.54 18.29
CA SER A 90 -4.82 3.10 19.63
C SER A 90 -3.65 2.81 20.56
N MET A 91 -2.82 1.80 20.20
CA MET A 91 -1.61 1.42 20.94
C MET A 91 -0.38 2.29 20.61
N LEU A 92 -0.55 3.41 19.90
CA LEU A 92 0.52 4.33 19.51
C LEU A 92 1.33 4.79 20.71
N ARG A 93 2.65 4.59 20.69
CA ARG A 93 3.58 4.90 21.77
C ARG A 93 4.60 5.98 21.46
N THR A 94 4.94 6.20 20.19
CA THR A 94 5.75 7.35 19.80
C THR A 94 5.07 8.61 20.27
N THR A 95 5.77 9.44 21.05
CA THR A 95 5.23 10.67 21.68
C THR A 95 5.71 11.91 20.97
N ALA A 96 4.91 12.96 21.02
CA ALA A 96 5.29 14.31 20.66
C ALA A 96 4.95 15.24 21.83
N THR A 97 5.97 15.87 22.40
CA THR A 97 5.87 16.84 23.50
C THR A 97 6.20 18.23 22.96
N ARG A 98 5.40 19.23 23.33
CA ARG A 98 5.67 20.59 22.90
C ARG A 98 6.87 21.19 23.65
N ASP A 99 7.76 21.84 22.90
CA ASP A 99 8.93 22.53 23.43
C ASP A 99 9.08 23.91 22.74
N GLY A 100 8.49 24.92 23.34
CA GLY A 100 8.38 26.27 22.75
C GLY A 100 7.51 26.26 21.49
N ASP A 101 8.11 26.67 20.37
CA ASP A 101 7.47 26.67 19.05
C ASP A 101 7.70 25.37 18.26
N ASP A 102 8.34 24.39 18.89
CA ASP A 102 8.67 23.11 18.29
C ASP A 102 7.97 21.95 19.00
N TYR A 103 8.16 20.75 18.45
CA TYR A 103 7.80 19.47 19.06
C TYR A 103 9.03 18.56 19.14
N LEU A 104 9.19 17.87 20.27
CA LEU A 104 10.18 16.82 20.46
C LEU A 104 9.48 15.45 20.30
N ILE A 105 9.93 14.68 19.31
CA ILE A 105 9.38 13.37 19.04
C ILE A 105 10.33 12.30 19.54
N ASN A 106 9.77 11.33 20.31
CA ASN A 106 10.50 10.21 20.87
C ASN A 106 9.73 8.91 20.65
N GLY A 107 10.42 7.86 20.20
CA GLY A 107 9.79 6.54 19.98
C GLY A 107 10.47 5.72 18.92
N ARG A 108 9.82 4.62 18.55
CA ARG A 108 10.29 3.69 17.52
C ARG A 108 9.20 3.40 16.51
N LYS A 109 9.61 3.26 15.26
CA LYS A 109 8.78 2.84 14.14
C LYS A 109 9.43 1.67 13.44
N TRP A 110 8.62 0.76 12.89
CA TRP A 110 9.14 -0.37 12.14
C TRP A 110 8.26 -0.72 10.95
N LEU A 111 8.74 -1.55 10.04
CA LEU A 111 8.10 -1.83 8.76
C LEU A 111 7.81 -0.53 7.98
N ILE A 112 8.73 0.44 8.10
CA ILE A 112 8.56 1.73 7.41
C ILE A 112 9.12 1.59 6.00
N THR A 113 8.19 1.42 5.07
CA THR A 113 8.49 1.24 3.65
C THR A 113 9.19 2.47 3.08
N GLY A 114 10.28 2.26 2.37
CA GLY A 114 11.05 3.31 1.72
C GLY A 114 11.93 4.15 2.65
N ALA A 115 12.02 3.82 3.95
CA ALA A 115 12.68 4.66 4.94
C ALA A 115 14.15 4.97 4.62
N GLU A 116 14.91 4.01 4.07
CA GLU A 116 16.34 4.21 3.75
C GLU A 116 16.55 5.19 2.59
N GLY A 117 15.62 5.20 1.64
CA GLY A 117 15.73 6.06 0.45
C GLY A 117 14.81 7.29 0.49
N ALA A 118 14.13 7.55 1.60
CA ALA A 118 13.23 8.68 1.73
C ALA A 118 13.98 9.99 1.97
N ASP A 119 13.59 11.04 1.25
CA ASP A 119 14.05 12.41 1.51
C ASP A 119 13.30 13.01 2.69
N PHE A 120 12.00 12.70 2.82
CA PHE A 120 11.19 13.13 3.95
C PHE A 120 10.23 12.03 4.44
N GLY A 121 9.76 12.19 5.68
CA GLY A 121 8.82 11.28 6.31
C GLY A 121 7.59 11.99 6.87
N ILE A 122 6.46 11.28 6.88
CA ILE A 122 5.28 11.64 7.64
C ILE A 122 5.27 10.78 8.89
N VAL A 123 5.49 11.39 10.05
CA VAL A 123 5.60 10.71 11.35
C VAL A 123 4.31 10.88 12.14
N MET A 124 3.70 9.77 12.57
CA MET A 124 2.57 9.81 13.47
C MET A 124 3.03 9.64 14.91
N ALA A 125 2.67 10.61 15.78
CA ALA A 125 3.00 10.59 17.19
C ALA A 125 1.79 10.94 18.07
N ARG A 126 1.79 10.41 19.31
CA ARG A 126 0.78 10.66 20.33
C ARG A 126 1.13 11.94 21.10
N MET A 127 0.15 12.81 21.19
CA MET A 127 0.23 14.04 21.99
C MET A 127 0.01 13.74 23.49
N GLU A 128 0.30 14.69 24.35
CA GLU A 128 0.12 14.58 25.82
C GLU A 128 -1.34 14.33 26.22
N ASP A 129 -2.29 14.86 25.46
CA ASP A 129 -3.73 14.64 25.65
C ASP A 129 -4.22 13.26 25.17
N GLY A 130 -3.31 12.41 24.67
CA GLY A 130 -3.61 11.09 24.15
C GLY A 130 -4.08 11.06 22.70
N THR A 131 -4.29 12.21 22.05
CA THR A 131 -4.62 12.28 20.62
C THR A 131 -3.39 12.01 19.76
N ALA A 132 -3.58 11.82 18.45
CA ALA A 132 -2.47 11.62 17.52
C ALA A 132 -2.36 12.79 16.54
N THR A 133 -1.12 13.16 16.20
CA THR A 133 -0.79 14.20 15.24
C THR A 133 0.22 13.66 14.21
N MET A 134 0.17 14.18 12.98
CA MET A 134 1.14 13.90 11.94
C MET A 134 2.14 15.02 11.79
N PHE A 135 3.39 14.69 11.58
CA PHE A 135 4.51 15.63 11.44
C PHE A 135 5.29 15.32 10.17
N LEU A 136 5.64 16.37 9.43
CA LEU A 136 6.57 16.28 8.28
C LEU A 136 8.00 16.47 8.80
N THR A 137 8.92 15.68 8.31
CA THR A 137 10.34 15.82 8.66
C THR A 137 11.25 15.41 7.53
N ASP A 138 12.34 16.13 7.32
CA ASP A 138 13.49 15.67 6.53
C ASP A 138 14.09 14.42 7.19
N MET A 139 14.35 13.38 6.42
CA MET A 139 14.88 12.11 6.96
C MET A 139 16.36 12.16 7.35
N LYS A 140 17.05 13.25 7.01
CA LYS A 140 18.44 13.53 7.43
C LYS A 140 18.52 14.37 8.69
N ARG A 141 17.38 14.74 9.29
CA ARG A 141 17.34 15.58 10.49
C ARG A 141 17.93 14.85 11.69
N ASP A 142 18.66 15.57 12.53
CA ASP A 142 19.20 15.06 13.80
C ASP A 142 18.07 14.50 14.66
N GLY A 143 18.35 13.41 15.36
CA GLY A 143 17.36 12.66 16.16
C GLY A 143 16.64 11.55 15.40
N ILE A 144 16.89 11.34 14.09
CA ILE A 144 16.41 10.18 13.34
C ILE A 144 17.54 9.15 13.24
N ILE A 145 17.30 7.96 13.75
CA ILE A 145 18.25 6.86 13.77
C ILE A 145 17.66 5.67 13.02
N HIS A 146 18.30 5.29 11.92
CA HIS A 146 18.02 4.03 11.24
C HIS A 146 18.65 2.88 12.05
N GLU A 147 17.83 2.14 12.81
CA GLU A 147 18.34 1.05 13.65
C GLU A 147 18.71 -0.18 12.82
N ARG A 148 17.91 -0.51 11.82
CA ARG A 148 18.17 -1.61 10.88
C ARG A 148 17.21 -1.56 9.68
N GLN A 149 17.64 -2.23 8.62
CA GLN A 149 16.77 -2.65 7.52
C GLN A 149 16.22 -4.04 7.83
N LEU A 150 14.93 -4.25 7.55
CA LEU A 150 14.28 -5.53 7.83
C LEU A 150 14.44 -6.48 6.64
N ASP A 151 14.86 -7.70 6.91
CA ASP A 151 14.82 -8.81 5.96
C ASP A 151 13.38 -9.36 5.93
N SER A 152 12.59 -8.91 4.98
CA SER A 152 11.16 -9.25 4.84
C SER A 152 10.89 -10.00 3.54
N LEU A 153 9.73 -10.68 3.47
CA LEU A 153 9.30 -11.40 2.25
C LEU A 153 9.21 -10.47 1.04
N ASP A 154 8.71 -9.25 1.23
CA ASP A 154 8.48 -8.25 0.20
C ASP A 154 9.65 -7.28 0.03
N SER A 155 10.79 -7.83 -0.33
CA SER A 155 12.03 -7.06 -0.54
C SER A 155 12.03 -6.19 -1.81
N CYS A 156 10.94 -6.19 -2.58
CA CYS A 156 10.86 -5.46 -3.85
C CYS A 156 10.59 -3.96 -3.70
N PHE A 157 10.17 -3.50 -2.55
CA PHE A 157 9.90 -2.08 -2.34
C PHE A 157 11.19 -1.27 -2.34
N THR A 158 11.18 -0.16 -3.08
CA THR A 158 12.31 0.79 -3.13
C THR A 158 12.60 1.33 -1.72
N GLY A 159 13.84 1.23 -1.27
CA GLY A 159 14.23 1.60 0.09
C GLY A 159 13.82 0.59 1.17
N GLY A 160 13.32 -0.60 0.81
CA GLY A 160 12.97 -1.70 1.71
C GLY A 160 12.04 -1.30 2.85
N HIS A 161 12.17 -1.97 4.00
CA HIS A 161 11.40 -1.65 5.23
C HIS A 161 12.36 -1.38 6.38
N GLY A 162 12.38 -0.12 6.84
CA GLY A 162 13.28 0.30 7.92
C GLY A 162 12.64 0.18 9.31
N GLN A 163 13.51 0.00 10.31
CA GLN A 163 13.20 0.28 11.71
C GLN A 163 13.88 1.58 12.09
N LEU A 164 13.09 2.54 12.56
CA LEU A 164 13.52 3.88 12.92
C LEU A 164 13.39 4.09 14.43
N ARG A 165 14.34 4.83 15.02
CA ARG A 165 14.22 5.38 16.36
C ARG A 165 14.29 6.92 16.28
N PHE A 166 13.37 7.56 16.95
CA PHE A 166 13.37 9.00 17.16
C PHE A 166 13.88 9.27 18.57
N ASP A 167 14.89 10.12 18.66
CA ASP A 167 15.57 10.49 19.90
C ASP A 167 15.63 12.01 19.97
N ASN A 168 14.67 12.60 20.69
CA ASN A 168 14.47 14.05 20.76
C ASN A 168 14.46 14.72 19.37
N LEU A 169 13.83 14.05 18.39
CA LEU A 169 13.67 14.61 17.06
C LEU A 169 12.87 15.91 17.14
N ARG A 170 13.53 17.03 16.88
CA ARG A 170 12.93 18.36 16.94
C ARG A 170 12.27 18.72 15.62
N ILE A 171 10.97 19.00 15.65
CA ILE A 171 10.17 19.38 14.48
C ILE A 171 9.47 20.70 14.77
N PRO A 172 9.61 21.74 13.91
CA PRO A 172 8.93 23.00 14.08
C PRO A 172 7.41 22.86 13.92
N ALA A 173 6.64 23.68 14.61
CA ALA A 173 5.17 23.65 14.52
C ALA A 173 4.65 23.89 13.09
N SER A 174 5.41 24.59 12.25
CA SER A 174 5.09 24.77 10.82
C SER A 174 5.08 23.46 10.01
N ASP A 175 5.75 22.42 10.51
CA ASP A 175 5.84 21.10 9.88
C ASP A 175 4.79 20.11 10.44
N VAL A 176 3.83 20.56 11.27
CA VAL A 176 2.63 19.79 11.62
C VAL A 176 1.77 19.65 10.37
N LEU A 177 1.44 18.41 10.00
CA LEU A 177 0.59 18.12 8.83
C LEU A 177 -0.88 18.12 9.26
N GLY A 178 -1.61 19.13 8.82
CA GLY A 178 -3.01 19.35 9.18
C GLY A 178 -3.20 19.86 10.62
N GLU A 179 -4.31 19.49 11.26
CA GLU A 179 -4.67 19.92 12.59
C GLU A 179 -4.08 19.00 13.67
N ILE A 180 -3.63 19.59 14.78
CA ILE A 180 -3.17 18.86 15.96
C ILE A 180 -4.32 17.98 16.48
N GLY A 181 -4.02 16.77 16.89
CA GLY A 181 -4.99 15.79 17.42
C GLY A 181 -5.84 15.07 16.37
N LYS A 182 -5.69 15.38 15.08
CA LYS A 182 -6.48 14.78 13.99
C LYS A 182 -5.74 13.69 13.20
N GLY A 183 -4.58 13.24 13.66
CA GLY A 183 -3.72 12.30 12.94
C GLY A 183 -4.43 11.00 12.52
N PHE A 184 -5.26 10.39 13.37
CA PHE A 184 -6.02 9.20 13.00
C PHE A 184 -7.06 9.45 11.91
N ARG A 185 -7.68 10.63 11.90
CA ARG A 185 -8.60 11.04 10.82
C ARG A 185 -7.85 11.13 9.50
N TYR A 186 -6.68 11.75 9.50
CA TYR A 186 -5.84 11.90 8.30
C TYR A 186 -5.23 10.57 7.85
N ALA A 187 -4.93 9.67 8.79
CA ALA A 187 -4.54 8.31 8.43
C ALA A 187 -5.64 7.60 7.61
N GLN A 188 -6.91 7.80 7.93
CA GLN A 188 -8.01 7.24 7.13
C GLN A 188 -8.14 7.90 5.75
N VAL A 189 -7.90 9.22 5.64
CA VAL A 189 -7.83 9.91 4.33
C VAL A 189 -6.78 9.26 3.43
N ARG A 190 -5.60 8.94 3.98
CA ARG A 190 -4.53 8.25 3.26
C ARG A 190 -4.85 6.80 2.92
N LEU A 191 -5.30 6.02 3.91
CA LEU A 191 -5.41 4.57 3.82
C LEU A 191 -6.60 4.11 2.97
N ALA A 192 -7.69 4.87 2.91
CA ALA A 192 -8.89 4.46 2.19
C ALA A 192 -8.63 4.27 0.67
N PRO A 193 -8.07 5.26 -0.06
CA PRO A 193 -7.70 5.06 -1.45
C PRO A 193 -6.47 4.16 -1.63
N ALA A 194 -5.47 4.21 -0.74
CA ALA A 194 -4.27 3.39 -0.85
C ALA A 194 -4.57 1.88 -0.84
N ARG A 195 -5.54 1.42 -0.06
CA ARG A 195 -5.99 0.02 -0.06
C ARG A 195 -6.46 -0.43 -1.43
N LEU A 196 -7.23 0.42 -2.11
CA LEU A 196 -7.75 0.11 -3.43
C LEU A 196 -6.64 0.11 -4.49
N THR A 197 -5.70 1.05 -4.43
CA THR A 197 -4.57 1.10 -5.37
C THR A 197 -3.62 -0.08 -5.19
N HIS A 198 -3.46 -0.60 -3.99
CA HIS A 198 -2.78 -1.89 -3.77
C HIS A 198 -3.50 -3.05 -4.48
N CYS A 199 -4.84 -3.12 -4.39
CA CYS A 199 -5.61 -4.15 -5.10
C CYS A 199 -5.36 -4.08 -6.61
N MET A 200 -5.34 -2.87 -7.19
CA MET A 200 -5.10 -2.63 -8.62
C MET A 200 -3.73 -3.14 -9.05
N ARG A 201 -2.66 -2.75 -8.34
CA ARG A 201 -1.28 -3.14 -8.69
C ARG A 201 -1.06 -4.65 -8.54
N TRP A 202 -1.54 -5.25 -7.45
CA TRP A 202 -1.40 -6.69 -7.24
C TRP A 202 -2.24 -7.53 -8.20
N LEU A 203 -3.37 -7.00 -8.69
CA LEU A 203 -4.14 -7.64 -9.76
C LEU A 203 -3.29 -7.76 -11.04
N GLY A 204 -2.58 -6.70 -11.42
CA GLY A 204 -1.66 -6.72 -12.56
C GLY A 204 -0.53 -7.73 -12.39
N ALA A 205 0.11 -7.77 -11.22
CA ALA A 205 1.20 -8.71 -10.92
C ALA A 205 0.71 -10.17 -10.94
N ALA A 206 -0.45 -10.46 -10.35
CA ALA A 206 -1.03 -11.80 -10.35
C ALA A 206 -1.46 -12.24 -11.77
N ARG A 207 -1.97 -11.30 -12.59
CA ARG A 207 -2.24 -11.55 -14.02
C ARG A 207 -0.97 -11.97 -14.75
N ARG A 208 0.15 -11.27 -14.54
CA ARG A 208 1.43 -11.67 -15.14
C ARG A 208 1.88 -13.05 -14.71
N ALA A 209 1.76 -13.38 -13.42
CA ALA A 209 2.09 -14.72 -12.94
C ALA A 209 1.23 -15.79 -13.61
N HIS A 210 -0.07 -15.51 -13.79
CA HIS A 210 -1.01 -16.39 -14.48
C HIS A 210 -0.64 -16.60 -15.94
N ASP A 211 -0.32 -15.53 -16.69
CA ASP A 211 0.06 -15.61 -18.10
C ASP A 211 1.33 -16.48 -18.28
N ILE A 212 2.35 -16.26 -17.42
CA ILE A 212 3.57 -17.08 -17.42
C ILE A 212 3.26 -18.56 -17.14
N ALA A 213 2.37 -18.85 -16.18
CA ALA A 213 1.98 -20.21 -15.87
C ALA A 213 1.20 -20.87 -17.02
N CYS A 214 0.33 -20.13 -17.70
CA CYS A 214 -0.39 -20.58 -18.88
C CYS A 214 0.56 -20.93 -20.04
N ASP A 215 1.52 -20.06 -20.33
CA ASP A 215 2.49 -20.28 -21.41
C ASP A 215 3.38 -21.50 -21.10
N TYR A 216 3.81 -21.64 -19.86
CA TYR A 216 4.55 -22.82 -19.42
C TYR A 216 3.72 -24.10 -19.56
N ALA A 217 2.46 -24.07 -19.14
CA ALA A 217 1.57 -25.24 -19.23
C ALA A 217 1.29 -25.67 -20.66
N ARG A 218 1.30 -24.74 -21.63
CA ARG A 218 1.14 -25.04 -23.08
C ARG A 218 2.37 -25.71 -23.70
N THR A 219 3.56 -25.40 -23.17
CA THR A 219 4.83 -25.76 -23.83
C THR A 219 5.61 -26.85 -23.10
N ARG A 220 5.33 -27.11 -21.82
CA ARG A 220 6.01 -28.12 -21.02
C ARG A 220 5.33 -29.44 -21.12
N ASP A 221 6.00 -30.45 -21.71
CA ASP A 221 5.53 -31.83 -21.74
C ASP A 221 5.90 -32.59 -20.46
N ALA A 222 4.95 -33.34 -19.94
CA ALA A 222 5.15 -34.34 -18.90
C ALA A 222 4.09 -35.44 -19.00
N PHE A 223 4.46 -36.64 -18.68
CA PHE A 223 3.55 -37.81 -18.77
C PHE A 223 2.89 -37.95 -20.14
N GLY A 224 3.66 -37.70 -21.22
CA GLY A 224 3.30 -37.93 -22.61
C GLY A 224 2.45 -36.86 -23.29
N LYS A 225 2.23 -35.69 -22.64
CA LYS A 225 1.48 -34.56 -23.21
C LYS A 225 1.79 -33.25 -22.51
N PRO A 226 1.42 -32.07 -23.10
CA PRO A 226 1.55 -30.79 -22.44
C PRO A 226 0.88 -30.73 -21.06
N LEU A 227 1.49 -30.04 -20.11
CA LEU A 227 0.94 -29.92 -18.75
C LEU A 227 -0.50 -29.37 -18.73
N GLY A 228 -0.83 -28.42 -19.62
CA GLY A 228 -2.17 -27.83 -19.73
C GLY A 228 -3.27 -28.81 -20.13
N GLU A 229 -2.91 -29.98 -20.73
CA GLU A 229 -3.85 -31.06 -21.09
C GLU A 229 -4.14 -32.01 -19.92
N HIS A 230 -3.44 -31.87 -18.80
CA HIS A 230 -3.77 -32.57 -17.55
C HIS A 230 -4.88 -31.83 -16.83
N GLN A 231 -6.00 -32.51 -16.59
CA GLN A 231 -7.21 -31.90 -16.03
C GLN A 231 -6.97 -31.13 -14.74
N GLY A 232 -6.13 -31.64 -13.81
CA GLY A 232 -5.81 -30.96 -12.56
C GLY A 232 -5.08 -29.64 -12.77
N VAL A 233 -4.18 -29.54 -13.77
CA VAL A 233 -3.50 -28.29 -14.14
C VAL A 233 -4.49 -27.32 -14.78
N GLY A 234 -5.34 -27.82 -15.70
CA GLY A 234 -6.39 -27.00 -16.33
C GLY A 234 -7.35 -26.39 -15.31
N PHE A 235 -7.74 -27.13 -14.27
CA PHE A 235 -8.60 -26.60 -13.20
C PHE A 235 -7.93 -25.49 -12.40
N MET A 236 -6.65 -25.61 -12.04
CA MET A 236 -5.91 -24.54 -11.35
C MET A 236 -5.87 -23.26 -12.19
N LEU A 237 -5.67 -23.34 -13.49
CA LEU A 237 -5.65 -22.19 -14.39
C LEU A 237 -7.05 -21.57 -14.59
N ALA A 238 -8.09 -22.39 -14.66
CA ALA A 238 -9.48 -21.93 -14.73
C ALA A 238 -9.90 -21.20 -13.42
N ASP A 239 -9.53 -21.74 -12.26
CA ASP A 239 -9.75 -21.10 -10.97
C ASP A 239 -9.03 -19.76 -10.88
N ASN A 240 -7.80 -19.65 -11.41
CA ASN A 240 -7.08 -18.39 -11.48
C ASN A 240 -7.81 -17.36 -12.32
N MET A 241 -8.33 -17.73 -13.47
CA MET A 241 -9.11 -16.85 -14.34
C MET A 241 -10.35 -16.31 -13.62
N MET A 242 -11.07 -17.17 -12.90
CA MET A 242 -12.24 -16.77 -12.11
C MET A 242 -11.88 -15.84 -10.94
N ASP A 243 -10.84 -16.15 -10.17
CA ASP A 243 -10.35 -15.31 -9.08
C ASP A 243 -9.93 -13.92 -9.60
N LEU A 244 -9.17 -13.83 -10.69
CA LEU A 244 -8.76 -12.56 -11.31
C LEU A 244 -9.96 -11.74 -11.78
N HIS A 245 -10.97 -12.39 -12.37
CA HIS A 245 -12.19 -11.73 -12.83
C HIS A 245 -12.97 -11.12 -11.66
N VAL A 246 -13.21 -11.90 -10.60
CA VAL A 246 -13.95 -11.42 -9.41
C VAL A 246 -13.22 -10.27 -8.73
N VAL A 247 -11.89 -10.35 -8.60
CA VAL A 247 -11.08 -9.25 -8.04
C VAL A 247 -11.23 -7.98 -8.86
N ARG A 248 -11.13 -8.08 -10.20
CA ARG A 248 -11.27 -6.92 -11.09
C ARG A 248 -12.63 -6.25 -10.94
N LEU A 249 -13.71 -7.03 -10.88
CA LEU A 249 -15.06 -6.49 -10.66
C LEU A 249 -15.18 -5.80 -9.30
N ALA A 250 -14.64 -6.38 -8.23
CA ALA A 250 -14.65 -5.78 -6.89
C ALA A 250 -13.88 -4.45 -6.85
N VAL A 251 -12.71 -4.39 -7.52
CA VAL A 251 -11.90 -3.18 -7.65
C VAL A 251 -12.63 -2.10 -8.44
N TRP A 252 -13.19 -2.44 -9.59
CA TRP A 252 -13.91 -1.49 -10.44
C TRP A 252 -15.17 -0.97 -9.77
N HIS A 253 -15.92 -1.83 -9.07
CA HIS A 253 -17.09 -1.41 -8.31
C HIS A 253 -16.71 -0.39 -7.23
N CYS A 254 -15.70 -0.67 -6.41
CA CYS A 254 -15.24 0.26 -5.38
C CYS A 254 -14.75 1.58 -5.99
N ALA A 255 -14.00 1.52 -7.10
CA ALA A 255 -13.54 2.69 -7.83
C ALA A 255 -14.71 3.54 -8.36
N TRP A 256 -15.73 2.89 -8.92
CA TRP A 256 -16.93 3.56 -9.40
C TRP A 256 -17.71 4.24 -8.25
N VAL A 257 -17.86 3.58 -7.11
CA VAL A 257 -18.52 4.18 -5.93
C VAL A 257 -17.80 5.47 -5.49
N LEU A 258 -16.46 5.44 -5.48
CA LEU A 258 -15.64 6.62 -5.16
C LEU A 258 -15.80 7.74 -6.19
N ASP A 259 -15.87 7.43 -7.49
CA ASP A 259 -16.07 8.42 -8.56
C ASP A 259 -17.46 9.08 -8.49
N GLN A 260 -18.44 8.47 -7.82
CA GLN A 260 -19.73 9.09 -7.51
C GLN A 260 -19.68 10.02 -6.27
N GLY A 261 -18.50 10.28 -5.69
CA GLY A 261 -18.33 11.09 -4.48
C GLY A 261 -18.88 10.42 -3.21
N ARG A 262 -19.18 9.13 -3.25
CA ARG A 262 -19.75 8.37 -2.13
C ARG A 262 -18.65 7.83 -1.20
N ARG A 263 -19.00 7.63 0.07
CA ARG A 263 -18.12 6.94 1.03
C ARG A 263 -18.07 5.45 0.68
N ALA A 264 -16.86 4.93 0.41
CA ALA A 264 -16.64 3.55 -0.01
C ALA A 264 -15.92 2.69 1.06
N ASN A 265 -16.14 2.96 2.36
CA ASN A 265 -15.44 2.24 3.43
C ASN A 265 -15.76 0.74 3.47
N VAL A 266 -17.00 0.37 3.17
CA VAL A 266 -17.44 -1.04 3.10
C VAL A 266 -16.86 -1.67 1.83
N ASP A 267 -17.05 -1.01 0.68
CA ASP A 267 -16.60 -1.48 -0.63
C ASP A 267 -15.08 -1.66 -0.66
N SER A 268 -14.32 -0.70 -0.09
CA SER A 268 -12.87 -0.77 0.04
C SER A 268 -12.40 -1.92 0.93
N SER A 269 -13.10 -2.16 2.06
CA SER A 269 -12.79 -3.30 2.94
C SER A 269 -13.09 -4.63 2.27
N MET A 270 -14.21 -4.74 1.55
CA MET A 270 -14.54 -5.95 0.76
C MET A 270 -13.54 -6.17 -0.36
N ALA A 271 -13.25 -5.14 -1.17
CA ALA A 271 -12.30 -5.24 -2.27
C ALA A 271 -10.91 -5.67 -1.77
N LYS A 272 -10.45 -5.12 -0.62
CA LYS A 272 -9.16 -5.46 -0.03
C LYS A 272 -9.11 -6.92 0.41
N VAL A 273 -10.12 -7.44 1.10
CA VAL A 273 -10.15 -8.85 1.52
C VAL A 273 -10.24 -9.79 0.33
N ILE A 274 -11.16 -9.52 -0.61
CA ILE A 274 -11.32 -10.33 -1.83
C ILE A 274 -9.99 -10.38 -2.59
N SER A 275 -9.37 -9.21 -2.84
CA SER A 275 -8.12 -9.14 -3.58
C SER A 275 -6.97 -9.85 -2.86
N ALA A 276 -6.76 -9.57 -1.57
CA ALA A 276 -5.64 -10.12 -0.81
C ALA A 276 -5.69 -11.65 -0.76
N GLU A 277 -6.88 -12.24 -0.56
CA GLU A 277 -7.05 -13.69 -0.47
C GLU A 277 -7.03 -14.37 -1.84
N ALA A 278 -7.73 -13.81 -2.84
CA ALA A 278 -7.80 -14.41 -4.16
C ALA A 278 -6.48 -14.31 -4.92
N LEU A 279 -5.83 -13.14 -4.93
CA LEU A 279 -4.58 -12.94 -5.66
C LEU A 279 -3.43 -13.77 -5.05
N TRP A 280 -3.43 -13.96 -3.73
CA TRP A 280 -2.52 -14.90 -3.10
C TRP A 280 -2.70 -16.32 -3.64
N ARG A 281 -3.96 -16.83 -3.70
CA ARG A 281 -4.24 -18.17 -4.25
C ARG A 281 -3.85 -18.28 -5.72
N VAL A 282 -4.08 -17.24 -6.52
CA VAL A 282 -3.67 -17.19 -7.94
C VAL A 282 -2.18 -17.41 -8.08
N VAL A 283 -1.38 -16.64 -7.35
CA VAL A 283 0.08 -16.71 -7.46
C VAL A 283 0.61 -18.03 -6.89
N ASP A 284 0.03 -18.55 -5.81
CA ASP A 284 0.37 -19.87 -5.25
C ASP A 284 0.16 -20.99 -6.27
N ARG A 285 -1.02 -21.02 -6.95
CA ARG A 285 -1.27 -21.98 -8.03
C ARG A 285 -0.30 -21.82 -9.21
N CYS A 286 0.12 -20.57 -9.53
CA CYS A 286 1.10 -20.34 -10.58
C CYS A 286 2.47 -20.94 -10.23
N VAL A 287 2.93 -20.77 -8.98
CA VAL A 287 4.14 -21.44 -8.49
C VAL A 287 4.02 -22.96 -8.62
N GLN A 288 2.86 -23.52 -8.23
CA GLN A 288 2.61 -24.97 -8.30
C GLN A 288 2.62 -25.48 -9.74
N VAL A 289 1.99 -24.77 -10.68
CA VAL A 289 1.98 -25.13 -12.11
C VAL A 289 3.39 -25.12 -12.72
N LEU A 290 4.21 -24.13 -12.34
CA LEU A 290 5.60 -24.01 -12.79
C LEU A 290 6.53 -25.07 -12.18
N GLY A 291 6.13 -25.76 -11.10
CA GLY A 291 6.93 -26.76 -10.42
C GLY A 291 8.26 -26.21 -9.93
N GLY A 292 9.36 -26.92 -10.19
CA GLY A 292 10.71 -26.48 -9.81
C GLY A 292 11.07 -25.08 -10.31
N ARG A 293 10.62 -24.70 -11.50
CA ARG A 293 10.84 -23.35 -12.06
C ARG A 293 10.08 -22.25 -11.29
N GLY A 294 8.96 -22.60 -10.65
CA GLY A 294 8.15 -21.67 -9.85
C GLY A 294 8.80 -21.24 -8.54
N VAL A 295 9.79 -22.00 -8.04
CA VAL A 295 10.53 -21.72 -6.80
C VAL A 295 11.94 -21.18 -7.03
N THR A 296 12.27 -20.87 -8.30
CA THR A 296 13.57 -20.29 -8.69
C THR A 296 13.39 -18.88 -9.25
N GLY A 297 14.48 -18.11 -9.29
CA GLY A 297 14.51 -16.79 -9.91
C GLY A 297 14.45 -16.78 -11.45
N ASP A 298 14.23 -17.94 -12.12
CA ASP A 298 14.16 -18.03 -13.57
C ASP A 298 12.95 -17.30 -14.18
N THR A 299 11.93 -17.08 -13.36
CA THR A 299 10.78 -16.25 -13.69
C THR A 299 10.48 -15.26 -12.57
N VAL A 300 9.71 -14.23 -12.88
CA VAL A 300 9.27 -13.24 -11.87
C VAL A 300 8.22 -13.80 -10.89
N VAL A 301 7.71 -15.01 -11.14
CA VAL A 301 6.58 -15.57 -10.36
C VAL A 301 6.97 -15.84 -8.91
N GLU A 302 8.17 -16.38 -8.65
CA GLU A 302 8.70 -16.60 -7.30
C GLU A 302 8.76 -15.27 -6.52
N ARG A 303 9.25 -14.22 -7.15
CA ARG A 303 9.29 -12.89 -6.55
C ARG A 303 7.89 -12.36 -6.26
N ILE A 304 6.97 -12.45 -7.21
CA ILE A 304 5.57 -12.02 -6.99
C ILE A 304 4.95 -12.80 -5.83
N PHE A 305 5.24 -14.10 -5.70
CA PHE A 305 4.76 -14.94 -4.60
C PHE A 305 5.21 -14.41 -3.24
N ARG A 306 6.47 -14.07 -3.08
CA ARG A 306 6.98 -13.49 -1.83
C ARG A 306 6.39 -12.11 -1.56
N ASP A 307 6.37 -11.25 -2.56
CA ASP A 307 5.98 -9.85 -2.44
C ASP A 307 4.47 -9.66 -2.18
N ILE A 308 3.61 -10.55 -2.71
CA ILE A 308 2.16 -10.45 -2.51
C ILE A 308 1.70 -10.98 -1.15
N ARG A 309 2.47 -11.87 -0.50
CA ARG A 309 2.05 -12.50 0.76
C ARG A 309 1.75 -11.49 1.88
N PRO A 310 2.57 -10.45 2.10
CA PRO A 310 2.31 -9.41 3.09
C PRO A 310 1.08 -8.55 2.80
N PHE A 311 0.56 -8.53 1.56
CA PHE A 311 -0.67 -7.80 1.23
C PHE A 311 -1.88 -8.28 2.05
N ARG A 312 -1.89 -9.50 2.56
CA ARG A 312 -2.91 -9.99 3.49
C ARG A 312 -2.80 -9.36 4.89
N ILE A 313 -1.70 -8.63 5.18
CA ILE A 313 -1.35 -8.10 6.51
C ILE A 313 -1.38 -6.57 6.53
N TYR A 314 -0.66 -5.90 5.63
CA TYR A 314 -0.56 -4.45 5.67
C TYR A 314 -1.85 -3.75 5.22
N ASP A 315 -1.95 -2.45 5.52
CA ASP A 315 -3.12 -1.57 5.30
C ASP A 315 -4.43 -2.14 5.91
N GLY A 316 -4.26 -2.87 6.99
CA GLY A 316 -5.28 -3.62 7.72
C GLY A 316 -5.29 -5.09 7.30
N PRO A 317 -4.97 -6.02 8.22
CA PRO A 317 -5.10 -7.45 8.00
C PRO A 317 -6.49 -7.84 7.52
N SER A 318 -6.58 -8.92 6.74
CA SER A 318 -7.85 -9.47 6.27
C SER A 318 -8.86 -9.69 7.41
N GLU A 319 -8.37 -10.05 8.59
CA GLU A 319 -9.16 -10.27 9.80
C GLU A 319 -9.73 -8.96 10.35
N VAL A 320 -8.96 -7.87 10.38
CA VAL A 320 -9.43 -6.55 10.83
C VAL A 320 -10.53 -6.01 9.93
N HIS A 321 -10.38 -6.18 8.60
CA HIS A 321 -11.43 -5.81 7.66
C HIS A 321 -12.69 -6.65 7.85
N ARG A 322 -12.57 -7.99 8.03
CA ARG A 322 -13.70 -8.88 8.31
C ARG A 322 -14.41 -8.50 9.61
N MET A 323 -13.65 -8.20 10.68
CA MET A 323 -14.20 -7.72 11.95
C MET A 323 -14.99 -6.42 11.75
N SER A 324 -14.45 -5.46 11.00
CA SER A 324 -15.12 -4.19 10.71
C SER A 324 -16.41 -4.38 9.90
N LEU A 325 -16.38 -5.26 8.89
CA LEU A 325 -17.54 -5.61 8.08
C LEU A 325 -18.63 -6.32 8.91
N ALA A 326 -18.22 -7.31 9.71
CA ALA A 326 -19.15 -8.05 10.58
C ALA A 326 -19.84 -7.12 11.60
N LYS A 327 -19.08 -6.21 12.23
CA LYS A 327 -19.64 -5.22 13.14
C LYS A 327 -20.69 -4.35 12.45
N LYS A 328 -20.41 -3.83 11.27
CA LYS A 328 -21.36 -3.01 10.50
C LYS A 328 -22.61 -3.79 10.11
N LEU A 329 -22.45 -5.05 9.69
CA LEU A 329 -23.56 -5.94 9.32
C LEU A 329 -24.48 -6.21 10.51
N LEU A 330 -23.89 -6.52 11.67
CA LEU A 330 -24.65 -6.88 12.88
C LEU A 330 -25.27 -5.65 13.56
N ASP A 331 -24.64 -4.50 13.48
CA ASP A 331 -25.18 -3.23 13.99
C ASP A 331 -26.34 -2.69 13.13
N GLN A 332 -26.79 -3.42 12.08
CA GLN A 332 -27.80 -3.01 11.10
C GLN A 332 -27.57 -1.62 10.49
N ARG A 333 -26.33 -1.12 10.54
CA ARG A 333 -25.95 0.17 9.96
C ARG A 333 -25.54 0.08 8.49
N LEU A 334 -25.79 -1.04 7.84
CA LEU A 334 -25.85 -1.14 6.40
C LEU A 334 -27.20 -0.54 6.01
N GLU A 335 -27.21 0.79 5.85
CA GLU A 335 -28.34 1.46 5.21
C GLU A 335 -28.65 0.71 3.91
N ALA A 336 -29.92 0.39 3.72
CA ALA A 336 -30.41 -0.25 2.51
C ALA A 336 -29.87 0.52 1.31
N ARG A 337 -29.17 -0.16 0.40
CA ARG A 337 -28.65 0.37 -0.86
C ARG A 337 -29.76 0.77 -1.80
#